data_e3b7f99a1cd0ad533ea58a2d91c64804
#
_entry.id   e3b7f99a1cd0ad533ea58a2d91c64804
#
_cell.length_a   1.000
_cell.length_b   1.000
_cell.length_c   1.000
_cell.angle_alpha   90.00
_cell.angle_beta   90.00
_cell.angle_gamma   90.00
#
_symmetry.space_group_name_H-M   'P 1'
#
loop_
_entity.id
_entity.type
_entity.pdbx_description
1 polymer ?
#
loop_
_entity_poly.entity_id
_entity_poly.type
_entity_poly.pdbx_seq_one_letter_code
_entity_poly.pdbx_strand_id
1 'polypeptide(L)'
;MTLLKRILSVVLLALVIAVGGLYWLGTRDDASTGPAAVAADASTLVERGRYLALAGNCMACHTSRGGKALAGGTPIPTPFGTVYGPNITPDDKTGIGTWSADDFWQALHNGKSKDGSLLYPAFPYTEYTRVTRADADALYAYLRSVAPVSQPNRPPELDFPYDQRPLLAAWRALYFKPGVQEADASQSVQWNRGRYLVEGLGHCAACHTPRNRLGATRSSEPLTGGVIPVLDWYAPPLTNDMQTGMGRWTAADIAALLKTGISAHSSASGPMAEVVLGSTQHLTDDDALAIGVYIKSLPATPASLPRQSVAVAPAAMELGSKIYSQQCAQCHQPKGEGSGTAWPALAGNPTVTAASPVNAIRMVLDGGYAPATAANPRPHGMPPFGQILNDSDIAMLVSYIRNSWGNEAGGVTALEVKRARAASTLN
;
A
#
# COMPACT_ATOMS: atom_id res chain seq x y z
N MET A 1 -10.85 6.51 55.02
CA MET A 1 -11.78 6.76 53.89
C MET A 1 -11.54 8.09 53.16
N THR A 2 -11.13 9.17 53.81
CA THR A 2 -10.97 10.51 53.22
C THR A 2 -9.78 10.63 52.27
N LEU A 3 -8.61 10.04 52.57
CA LEU A 3 -7.41 10.11 51.72
C LEU A 3 -7.60 9.31 50.43
N LEU A 4 -8.14 8.10 50.51
CA LEU A 4 -8.43 7.26 49.35
C LEU A 4 -9.44 7.95 48.41
N LYS A 5 -10.49 8.57 48.94
CA LYS A 5 -11.45 9.33 48.12
C LYS A 5 -10.80 10.51 47.40
N ARG A 6 -9.89 11.25 48.08
CA ARG A 6 -9.13 12.35 47.46
C ARG A 6 -8.22 11.85 46.33
N ILE A 7 -7.48 10.77 46.55
CA ILE A 7 -6.64 10.14 45.49
C ILE A 7 -7.49 9.72 44.32
N LEU A 8 -8.62 9.04 44.58
CA LEU A 8 -9.53 8.60 43.49
C LEU A 8 -10.07 9.80 42.68
N SER A 9 -10.44 10.89 43.37
CA SER A 9 -10.94 12.12 42.71
C SER A 9 -9.86 12.79 41.85
N VAL A 10 -8.62 12.84 42.33
CA VAL A 10 -7.49 13.40 41.57
C VAL A 10 -7.18 12.55 40.33
N VAL A 11 -7.16 11.21 40.48
CA VAL A 11 -6.95 10.28 39.37
C VAL A 11 -8.06 10.41 38.34
N LEU A 12 -9.32 10.49 38.80
CA LEU A 12 -10.46 10.65 37.89
C LEU A 12 -10.39 11.98 37.12
N LEU A 13 -10.07 13.08 37.83
CA LEU A 13 -9.90 14.40 37.21
C LEU A 13 -8.77 14.38 36.16
N ALA A 14 -7.62 13.80 36.53
CA ALA A 14 -6.49 13.65 35.60
C ALA A 14 -6.88 12.82 34.33
N LEU A 15 -7.65 11.75 34.54
CA LEU A 15 -8.16 10.93 33.43
C LEU A 15 -9.11 11.74 32.51
N VAL A 16 -10.04 12.49 33.10
CA VAL A 16 -10.98 13.34 32.33
C VAL A 16 -10.22 14.40 31.53
N ILE A 17 -9.21 15.05 32.15
CA ILE A 17 -8.37 16.03 31.45
C ILE A 17 -7.58 15.36 30.32
N ALA A 18 -7.00 14.19 30.56
CA ALA A 18 -6.25 13.46 29.54
C ALA A 18 -7.15 13.03 28.35
N VAL A 19 -8.34 12.49 28.64
CA VAL A 19 -9.31 12.11 27.60
C VAL A 19 -9.81 13.33 26.84
N GLY A 20 -10.16 14.41 27.53
CA GLY A 20 -10.57 15.68 26.93
C GLY A 20 -9.47 16.30 26.07
N GLY A 21 -8.22 16.26 26.54
CA GLY A 21 -7.06 16.73 25.80
C GLY A 21 -6.80 15.91 24.54
N LEU A 22 -6.85 14.57 24.61
CA LEU A 22 -6.73 13.68 23.45
C LEU A 22 -7.86 13.92 22.44
N TYR A 23 -9.09 14.06 22.92
CA TYR A 23 -10.22 14.37 22.06
C TYR A 23 -10.04 15.70 21.32
N TRP A 24 -9.67 16.76 22.07
CA TRP A 24 -9.41 18.07 21.47
C TRP A 24 -8.26 18.05 20.47
N LEU A 25 -7.14 17.40 20.80
CA LEU A 25 -5.99 17.25 19.90
C LEU A 25 -6.38 16.48 18.62
N GLY A 26 -7.14 15.40 18.75
CA GLY A 26 -7.53 14.55 17.63
C GLY A 26 -8.63 15.14 16.75
N THR A 27 -9.37 16.15 17.25
CA THR A 27 -10.41 16.83 16.46
C THR A 27 -9.95 18.17 15.90
N ARG A 28 -8.72 18.64 16.23
CA ARG A 28 -8.16 19.86 15.66
C ARG A 28 -8.00 19.72 14.14
N ASP A 29 -8.28 20.83 13.44
CA ASP A 29 -8.01 20.98 12.03
C ASP A 29 -6.68 21.70 11.80
N ASP A 30 -5.99 21.33 10.76
CA ASP A 30 -4.93 22.12 10.19
C ASP A 30 -5.53 23.05 9.12
N ALA A 31 -5.17 24.30 9.18
CA ALA A 31 -5.65 25.32 8.25
C ALA A 31 -4.67 25.56 7.07
N SER A 32 -3.55 24.83 7.05
CA SER A 32 -2.56 25.01 5.95
C SER A 32 -3.16 24.55 4.63
N THR A 33 -3.03 25.37 3.60
CA THR A 33 -3.54 25.08 2.25
C THR A 33 -2.43 24.80 1.25
N GLY A 34 -1.16 25.04 1.65
CA GLY A 34 -0.04 24.99 0.72
C GLY A 34 -0.06 26.12 -0.31
N PRO A 35 0.74 26.01 -1.37
CA PRO A 35 0.78 26.99 -2.44
C PRO A 35 -0.58 27.25 -3.06
N ALA A 36 -0.91 28.50 -3.33
CA ALA A 36 -2.14 28.87 -4.02
C ALA A 36 -2.23 28.20 -5.40
N ALA A 37 -3.44 27.80 -5.78
CA ALA A 37 -3.69 27.28 -7.12
C ALA A 37 -3.36 28.35 -8.16
N VAL A 38 -2.61 27.97 -9.19
CA VAL A 38 -2.49 28.80 -10.40
C VAL A 38 -3.84 28.78 -11.10
N ALA A 39 -4.35 29.95 -11.48
CA ALA A 39 -5.60 30.04 -12.21
C ALA A 39 -5.49 29.21 -13.51
N ALA A 40 -6.29 28.18 -13.63
CA ALA A 40 -6.40 27.32 -14.81
C ALA A 40 -7.84 27.36 -15.32
N ASP A 41 -8.02 27.14 -16.61
CA ASP A 41 -9.36 26.95 -17.16
C ASP A 41 -9.97 25.63 -16.64
N ALA A 42 -11.31 25.54 -16.70
CA ALA A 42 -12.03 24.41 -16.13
C ALA A 42 -11.66 23.06 -16.78
N SER A 43 -11.36 23.05 -18.08
CA SER A 43 -11.00 21.81 -18.79
C SER A 43 -9.62 21.30 -18.36
N THR A 44 -8.65 22.18 -18.25
CA THR A 44 -7.30 21.86 -17.75
C THR A 44 -7.37 21.36 -16.30
N LEU A 45 -8.22 21.93 -15.46
CA LEU A 45 -8.39 21.51 -14.08
C LEU A 45 -8.98 20.10 -13.99
N VAL A 46 -9.99 19.80 -14.81
CA VAL A 46 -10.62 18.47 -14.88
C VAL A 46 -9.61 17.41 -15.37
N GLU A 47 -8.85 17.69 -16.43
CA GLU A 47 -7.83 16.76 -16.93
C GLU A 47 -6.72 16.50 -15.90
N ARG A 48 -6.25 17.54 -15.21
CA ARG A 48 -5.32 17.38 -14.09
C ARG A 48 -5.94 16.50 -13.01
N GLY A 49 -7.18 16.74 -12.62
CA GLY A 49 -7.87 15.95 -11.60
C GLY A 49 -8.04 14.50 -12.02
N ARG A 50 -8.36 14.22 -13.28
CA ARG A 50 -8.42 12.87 -13.84
C ARG A 50 -7.07 12.13 -13.70
N TYR A 51 -6.00 12.80 -14.06
CA TYR A 51 -4.64 12.26 -13.91
C TYR A 51 -4.30 11.96 -12.45
N LEU A 52 -4.59 12.90 -11.55
CA LEU A 52 -4.32 12.73 -10.12
C LEU A 52 -5.18 11.62 -9.49
N ALA A 53 -6.43 11.45 -9.92
CA ALA A 53 -7.30 10.37 -9.47
C ALA A 53 -6.78 8.98 -9.88
N LEU A 54 -6.19 8.88 -11.08
CA LEU A 54 -5.48 7.66 -11.51
C LEU A 54 -4.21 7.45 -10.70
N ALA A 55 -3.35 8.47 -10.57
CA ALA A 55 -2.11 8.39 -9.80
C ALA A 55 -2.35 8.05 -8.32
N GLY A 56 -3.43 8.57 -7.73
CA GLY A 56 -3.85 8.29 -6.35
C GLY A 56 -4.66 7.00 -6.18
N ASN A 57 -4.87 6.23 -7.27
CA ASN A 57 -5.60 4.94 -7.25
C ASN A 57 -7.01 5.02 -6.64
N CYS A 58 -7.72 6.12 -6.82
CA CYS A 58 -9.04 6.35 -6.20
C CYS A 58 -10.06 5.26 -6.58
N MET A 59 -9.98 4.75 -7.81
CA MET A 59 -10.87 3.71 -8.33
C MET A 59 -10.81 2.41 -7.53
N ALA A 60 -9.66 2.04 -6.99
CA ALA A 60 -9.46 0.77 -6.28
C ALA A 60 -10.39 0.62 -5.06
N CYS A 61 -10.60 1.74 -4.33
CA CYS A 61 -11.48 1.75 -3.16
C CYS A 61 -12.90 2.20 -3.49
N HIS A 62 -13.07 3.05 -4.53
CA HIS A 62 -14.36 3.67 -4.84
C HIS A 62 -15.09 3.05 -6.03
N THR A 63 -14.65 1.87 -6.52
CA THR A 63 -15.34 1.12 -7.57
C THR A 63 -15.39 -0.36 -7.19
N SER A 64 -16.54 -0.87 -6.84
CA SER A 64 -16.70 -2.29 -6.53
C SER A 64 -16.56 -3.14 -7.80
N ARG A 65 -16.13 -4.39 -7.65
CA ARG A 65 -15.94 -5.32 -8.77
C ARG A 65 -17.25 -5.50 -9.55
N GLY A 66 -17.22 -5.17 -10.84
CA GLY A 66 -18.41 -5.17 -11.70
C GLY A 66 -19.39 -4.02 -11.45
N GLY A 67 -19.08 -3.11 -10.53
CA GLY A 67 -19.88 -1.92 -10.23
C GLY A 67 -19.60 -0.74 -11.16
N LYS A 68 -20.36 0.34 -10.98
CA LYS A 68 -20.14 1.59 -11.70
C LYS A 68 -18.95 2.35 -11.12
N ALA A 69 -18.18 2.99 -11.99
CA ALA A 69 -16.99 3.74 -11.62
C ALA A 69 -17.29 4.79 -10.54
N LEU A 70 -16.46 4.84 -9.50
CA LEU A 70 -16.51 5.79 -8.39
C LEU A 70 -17.82 5.76 -7.55
N ALA A 71 -18.68 4.78 -7.79
CA ALA A 71 -19.94 4.62 -7.06
C ALA A 71 -19.79 3.92 -5.69
N GLY A 72 -18.58 3.54 -5.31
CA GLY A 72 -18.30 2.92 -4.02
C GLY A 72 -18.68 1.45 -3.91
N GLY A 73 -18.83 0.97 -2.68
CA GLY A 73 -19.23 -0.39 -2.35
C GLY A 73 -18.08 -1.41 -2.25
N THR A 74 -16.84 -1.03 -2.55
CA THR A 74 -15.68 -1.91 -2.41
C THR A 74 -15.43 -2.23 -0.94
N PRO A 75 -15.43 -3.53 -0.55
CA PRO A 75 -15.03 -3.91 0.79
C PRO A 75 -13.52 -3.75 0.98
N ILE A 76 -13.13 -3.13 2.08
CA ILE A 76 -11.75 -2.94 2.51
C ILE A 76 -11.61 -3.67 3.84
N PRO A 77 -11.19 -4.94 3.83
CA PRO A 77 -11.02 -5.71 5.05
C PRO A 77 -9.84 -5.19 5.87
N THR A 78 -10.04 -5.11 7.17
CA THR A 78 -9.03 -4.70 8.15
C THR A 78 -9.01 -5.68 9.32
N PRO A 79 -7.97 -5.68 10.18
CA PRO A 79 -7.99 -6.48 11.42
C PRO A 79 -9.08 -6.09 12.42
N PHE A 80 -9.82 -5.02 12.14
CA PHE A 80 -10.85 -4.46 13.02
C PHE A 80 -12.27 -4.62 12.44
N GLY A 81 -12.41 -5.36 11.35
CA GLY A 81 -13.63 -5.50 10.57
C GLY A 81 -13.52 -4.85 9.18
N THR A 82 -14.63 -4.72 8.48
CA THR A 82 -14.67 -4.24 7.10
C THR A 82 -15.16 -2.80 7.00
N VAL A 83 -14.41 -1.97 6.27
CA VAL A 83 -14.83 -0.62 5.84
C VAL A 83 -15.19 -0.69 4.36
N TYR A 84 -16.14 0.13 3.91
CA TYR A 84 -16.54 0.19 2.51
C TYR A 84 -16.18 1.53 1.91
N GLY A 85 -15.59 1.52 0.71
CA GLY A 85 -15.36 2.74 -0.07
C GLY A 85 -16.68 3.43 -0.37
N PRO A 86 -16.87 4.72 -0.03
CA PRO A 86 -18.14 5.41 -0.31
C PRO A 86 -18.27 5.78 -1.79
N ASN A 87 -19.50 6.11 -2.20
CA ASN A 87 -19.81 6.75 -3.47
C ASN A 87 -19.23 8.17 -3.48
N ILE A 88 -18.32 8.43 -4.41
CA ILE A 88 -17.71 9.76 -4.62
C ILE A 88 -18.11 10.38 -5.97
N THR A 89 -19.17 9.87 -6.62
CA THR A 89 -19.78 10.53 -7.77
C THR A 89 -20.57 11.77 -7.35
N PRO A 90 -20.87 12.71 -8.25
CA PRO A 90 -21.63 13.92 -7.92
C PRO A 90 -23.14 13.68 -7.78
N ASP A 91 -23.56 12.54 -7.23
CA ASP A 91 -24.95 12.29 -6.85
C ASP A 91 -25.26 13.03 -5.54
N ASP A 92 -26.35 13.79 -5.53
CA ASP A 92 -26.71 14.66 -4.40
C ASP A 92 -27.17 13.89 -3.16
N LYS A 93 -27.69 12.68 -3.32
CA LYS A 93 -28.25 11.90 -2.22
C LYS A 93 -27.27 10.89 -1.63
N THR A 94 -26.48 10.26 -2.47
CA THR A 94 -25.64 9.11 -2.07
C THR A 94 -24.15 9.33 -2.28
N GLY A 95 -23.77 10.37 -3.02
CA GLY A 95 -22.40 10.73 -3.35
C GLY A 95 -21.97 12.06 -2.72
N ILE A 96 -21.07 12.76 -3.44
CA ILE A 96 -20.53 14.05 -3.02
C ILE A 96 -21.16 15.24 -3.77
N GLY A 97 -22.36 15.09 -4.37
CA GLY A 97 -23.01 16.11 -5.18
C GLY A 97 -23.25 17.41 -4.44
N THR A 98 -23.56 17.37 -3.16
CA THR A 98 -23.78 18.53 -2.30
C THR A 98 -22.53 19.06 -1.60
N TRP A 99 -21.37 18.42 -1.79
CA TRP A 99 -20.12 18.85 -1.16
C TRP A 99 -19.59 20.11 -1.83
N SER A 100 -18.94 20.95 -1.05
CA SER A 100 -18.11 22.04 -1.56
C SER A 100 -16.67 21.54 -1.78
N ALA A 101 -15.85 22.36 -2.45
CA ALA A 101 -14.41 22.11 -2.57
C ALA A 101 -13.73 22.09 -1.18
N ASP A 102 -14.24 22.87 -0.23
CA ASP A 102 -13.73 22.87 1.15
C ASP A 102 -14.10 21.58 1.90
N ASP A 103 -15.31 21.05 1.73
CA ASP A 103 -15.70 19.76 2.31
C ASP A 103 -14.80 18.63 1.79
N PHE A 104 -14.51 18.65 0.49
CA PHE A 104 -13.62 17.66 -0.13
C PHE A 104 -12.16 17.81 0.36
N TRP A 105 -11.69 19.04 0.48
CA TRP A 105 -10.41 19.34 1.09
C TRP A 105 -10.31 18.82 2.52
N GLN A 106 -11.31 19.07 3.34
CA GLN A 106 -11.35 18.59 4.72
C GLN A 106 -11.28 17.05 4.79
N ALA A 107 -11.90 16.36 3.85
CA ALA A 107 -11.84 14.90 3.82
C ALA A 107 -10.42 14.40 3.51
N LEU A 108 -9.74 14.97 2.52
CA LEU A 108 -8.37 14.59 2.16
C LEU A 108 -7.35 15.04 3.22
N HIS A 109 -7.42 16.31 3.62
CA HIS A 109 -6.40 16.95 4.44
C HIS A 109 -6.54 16.67 5.92
N ASN A 110 -7.77 16.74 6.43
CA ASN A 110 -8.06 16.57 7.85
C ASN A 110 -8.78 15.25 8.17
N GLY A 111 -9.08 14.38 7.19
CA GLY A 111 -9.79 13.13 7.42
C GLY A 111 -11.16 13.34 8.07
N LYS A 112 -11.90 14.40 7.68
CA LYS A 112 -13.24 14.73 8.16
C LYS A 112 -14.24 14.73 7.02
N SER A 113 -15.37 14.10 7.22
CA SER A 113 -16.51 14.18 6.31
C SER A 113 -17.19 15.54 6.39
N LYS A 114 -18.06 15.86 5.41
CA LYS A 114 -18.86 17.09 5.37
C LYS A 114 -19.67 17.35 6.64
N ASP A 115 -20.17 16.30 7.29
CA ASP A 115 -20.91 16.38 8.55
C ASP A 115 -20.02 16.56 9.78
N GLY A 116 -18.70 16.74 9.60
CA GLY A 116 -17.69 16.87 10.65
C GLY A 116 -17.27 15.55 11.30
N SER A 117 -17.86 14.41 10.90
CA SER A 117 -17.47 13.10 11.43
C SER A 117 -16.06 12.71 10.99
N LEU A 118 -15.30 12.07 11.92
CA LEU A 118 -13.96 11.58 11.62
C LEU A 118 -14.03 10.37 10.69
N LEU A 119 -13.17 10.34 9.68
CA LEU A 119 -13.04 9.23 8.76
C LEU A 119 -12.15 8.13 9.35
N TYR A 120 -12.48 6.86 9.04
CA TYR A 120 -11.61 5.74 9.41
C TYR A 120 -10.31 5.77 8.59
N PRO A 121 -9.14 5.46 9.21
CA PRO A 121 -7.83 5.53 8.55
C PRO A 121 -7.57 4.38 7.55
N ALA A 122 -8.61 3.63 7.15
CA ALA A 122 -8.63 2.85 5.93
C ALA A 122 -8.64 3.75 4.69
N PHE A 123 -9.22 4.95 4.79
CA PHE A 123 -8.97 6.05 3.88
C PHE A 123 -7.63 6.70 4.27
N PRO A 124 -6.61 6.72 3.38
CA PRO A 124 -5.24 7.08 3.76
C PRO A 124 -5.05 8.61 3.85
N TYR A 125 -5.90 9.30 4.63
CA TYR A 125 -5.77 10.73 4.88
C TYR A 125 -4.47 11.07 5.62
N THR A 126 -3.84 10.11 6.28
CA THR A 126 -2.51 10.26 6.89
C THR A 126 -1.43 10.56 5.87
N GLU A 127 -1.60 10.14 4.64
CA GLU A 127 -0.77 10.44 3.49
C GLU A 127 -1.37 11.58 2.66
N TYR A 128 -2.67 11.56 2.38
CA TYR A 128 -3.35 12.58 1.56
C TYR A 128 -3.32 13.99 2.16
N THR A 129 -3.10 14.13 3.47
CA THR A 129 -2.86 15.44 4.09
C THR A 129 -1.71 16.22 3.43
N ARG A 130 -0.77 15.51 2.78
CA ARG A 130 0.36 16.10 2.05
C ARG A 130 -0.02 16.66 0.67
N VAL A 131 -1.17 16.28 0.14
CA VAL A 131 -1.66 16.79 -1.15
C VAL A 131 -1.92 18.29 -1.03
N THR A 132 -1.56 19.05 -2.07
CA THR A 132 -1.79 20.51 -2.08
C THR A 132 -3.27 20.83 -2.31
N ARG A 133 -3.71 21.99 -1.85
CA ARG A 133 -5.07 22.48 -2.12
C ARG A 133 -5.36 22.54 -3.61
N ALA A 134 -4.41 22.98 -4.42
CA ALA A 134 -4.55 23.04 -5.87
C ALA A 134 -4.83 21.67 -6.49
N ASP A 135 -4.17 20.62 -6.02
CA ASP A 135 -4.40 19.25 -6.50
C ASP A 135 -5.71 18.66 -5.97
N ALA A 136 -6.11 19.01 -4.75
CA ALA A 136 -7.41 18.63 -4.20
C ALA A 136 -8.57 19.30 -4.98
N ASP A 137 -8.42 20.58 -5.34
CA ASP A 137 -9.41 21.30 -6.16
C ASP A 137 -9.51 20.70 -7.57
N ALA A 138 -8.39 20.27 -8.17
CA ALA A 138 -8.39 19.57 -9.45
C ALA A 138 -9.08 18.20 -9.35
N LEU A 139 -8.77 17.41 -8.32
CA LEU A 139 -9.46 16.15 -8.03
C LEU A 139 -10.97 16.35 -7.86
N TYR A 140 -11.36 17.34 -7.09
CA TYR A 140 -12.77 17.70 -6.90
C TYR A 140 -13.45 18.09 -8.21
N ALA A 141 -12.82 18.93 -9.04
CA ALA A 141 -13.33 19.32 -10.34
C ALA A 141 -13.57 18.09 -11.25
N TYR A 142 -12.64 17.15 -11.27
CA TYR A 142 -12.81 15.90 -12.00
C TYR A 142 -13.99 15.07 -11.45
N LEU A 143 -14.08 14.88 -10.13
CA LEU A 143 -15.18 14.12 -9.51
C LEU A 143 -16.55 14.79 -9.73
N ARG A 144 -16.60 16.11 -9.87
CA ARG A 144 -17.81 16.84 -10.23
C ARG A 144 -18.19 16.69 -11.70
N SER A 145 -17.24 16.33 -12.57
CA SER A 145 -17.46 16.16 -14.02
C SER A 145 -17.93 14.76 -14.43
N VAL A 146 -17.79 13.76 -13.55
CA VAL A 146 -18.21 12.39 -13.86
C VAL A 146 -19.75 12.25 -13.76
N ALA A 147 -20.29 11.20 -14.40
CA ALA A 147 -21.73 10.94 -14.32
C ALA A 147 -22.16 10.60 -12.89
N PRO A 148 -23.23 11.22 -12.37
CA PRO A 148 -23.78 10.88 -11.05
C PRO A 148 -24.35 9.46 -11.05
N VAL A 149 -24.10 8.73 -9.97
CA VAL A 149 -24.61 7.37 -9.76
C VAL A 149 -25.32 7.31 -8.43
N SER A 150 -26.61 7.03 -8.44
CA SER A 150 -27.38 6.82 -7.21
C SER A 150 -27.09 5.41 -6.68
N GLN A 151 -26.22 5.33 -5.68
CA GLN A 151 -25.85 4.10 -4.97
C GLN A 151 -25.62 4.40 -3.49
N PRO A 152 -26.49 3.90 -2.61
CA PRO A 152 -26.35 4.08 -1.16
C PRO A 152 -25.03 3.53 -0.63
N ASN A 153 -24.40 4.27 0.27
CA ASN A 153 -23.20 3.85 0.94
C ASN A 153 -23.50 2.73 1.94
N ARG A 154 -22.64 1.73 1.99
CA ARG A 154 -22.67 0.70 3.03
C ARG A 154 -22.02 1.23 4.30
N PRO A 155 -22.64 1.07 5.48
CA PRO A 155 -21.99 1.39 6.74
C PRO A 155 -20.79 0.46 6.99
N PRO A 156 -19.77 0.90 7.74
CA PRO A 156 -18.69 0.02 8.14
C PRO A 156 -19.18 -1.09 9.08
N GLU A 157 -18.63 -2.29 8.92
CA GLU A 157 -18.89 -3.47 9.72
C GLU A 157 -17.66 -3.73 10.60
N LEU A 158 -17.55 -2.99 11.70
CA LEU A 158 -16.39 -3.04 12.60
C LEU A 158 -16.73 -3.71 13.92
N ASP A 159 -15.76 -4.46 14.45
CA ASP A 159 -15.89 -5.09 15.77
C ASP A 159 -15.80 -4.05 16.89
N PHE A 160 -16.52 -4.30 18.01
CA PHE A 160 -16.37 -3.49 19.21
C PHE A 160 -14.94 -3.66 19.78
N PRO A 161 -14.27 -2.55 20.20
CA PRO A 161 -14.77 -1.16 20.32
C PRO A 161 -14.47 -0.27 19.10
N TYR A 162 -14.00 -0.81 17.98
CA TYR A 162 -13.52 -0.03 16.81
C TYR A 162 -14.66 0.62 16.01
N ASP A 163 -15.90 0.20 16.21
CA ASP A 163 -17.13 0.82 15.72
C ASP A 163 -17.43 2.16 16.42
N GLN A 164 -16.78 2.45 17.57
CA GLN A 164 -17.01 3.67 18.36
C GLN A 164 -16.21 4.85 17.78
N ARG A 165 -16.85 5.66 16.92
CA ARG A 165 -16.20 6.81 16.24
C ARG A 165 -15.46 7.78 17.16
N PRO A 166 -15.90 8.10 18.40
CA PRO A 166 -15.13 8.98 19.30
C PRO A 166 -13.70 8.49 19.57
N LEU A 167 -13.43 7.18 19.51
CA LEU A 167 -12.08 6.64 19.69
C LEU A 167 -11.13 7.04 18.56
N LEU A 168 -11.65 7.39 17.37
CA LEU A 168 -10.83 7.91 16.28
C LEU A 168 -10.14 9.23 16.64
N ALA A 169 -10.74 10.05 17.52
CA ALA A 169 -10.08 11.26 18.00
C ALA A 169 -8.78 10.94 18.76
N ALA A 170 -8.81 9.94 19.65
CA ALA A 170 -7.62 9.49 20.36
C ALA A 170 -6.58 8.88 19.39
N TRP A 171 -7.02 8.06 18.42
CA TRP A 171 -6.14 7.50 17.41
C TRP A 171 -5.47 8.61 16.57
N ARG A 172 -6.23 9.61 16.13
CA ARG A 172 -5.71 10.77 15.39
C ARG A 172 -4.71 11.58 16.20
N ALA A 173 -5.02 11.85 17.47
CA ALA A 173 -4.10 12.58 18.37
C ALA A 173 -2.74 11.89 18.51
N LEU A 174 -2.70 10.56 18.43
CA LEU A 174 -1.49 9.75 18.58
C LEU A 174 -0.72 9.53 17.28
N TYR A 175 -1.42 9.40 16.15
CA TYR A 175 -0.83 8.88 14.92
C TYR A 175 -1.01 9.76 13.68
N PHE A 176 -1.83 10.81 13.75
CA PHE A 176 -2.05 11.71 12.64
C PHE A 176 -1.41 13.08 12.87
N LYS A 177 -0.59 13.49 11.96
CA LYS A 177 -0.02 14.83 11.90
C LYS A 177 -0.38 15.46 10.57
N PRO A 178 -1.35 16.37 10.53
CA PRO A 178 -1.73 17.04 9.30
C PRO A 178 -0.62 17.98 8.82
N GLY A 179 -0.60 18.26 7.52
CA GLY A 179 0.31 19.23 6.93
C GLY A 179 0.56 18.96 5.45
N VAL A 180 0.46 19.99 4.63
CA VAL A 180 0.78 19.94 3.21
C VAL A 180 2.27 19.71 3.02
N GLN A 181 2.64 18.97 1.99
CA GLN A 181 4.05 18.77 1.66
C GLN A 181 4.64 20.01 1.00
N GLU A 182 5.60 20.62 1.65
CA GLU A 182 6.41 21.69 1.08
C GLU A 182 7.59 21.12 0.30
N ALA A 183 8.00 21.81 -0.77
CA ALA A 183 9.19 21.44 -1.53
C ALA A 183 10.45 21.74 -0.70
N ASP A 184 11.39 20.82 -0.73
CA ASP A 184 12.73 21.01 -0.19
C ASP A 184 13.58 21.76 -1.22
N ALA A 185 13.93 23.00 -0.91
CA ALA A 185 14.71 23.86 -1.78
C ALA A 185 16.15 23.36 -2.03
N SER A 186 16.64 22.46 -1.20
CA SER A 186 17.96 21.82 -1.38
C SER A 186 17.97 20.69 -2.40
N GLN A 187 16.77 20.22 -2.81
CA GLN A 187 16.60 19.09 -3.69
C GLN A 187 16.09 19.51 -5.07
N SER A 188 16.28 18.64 -6.06
CA SER A 188 15.78 18.90 -7.42
C SER A 188 14.26 18.92 -7.48
N VAL A 189 13.70 19.57 -8.51
CA VAL A 189 12.26 19.56 -8.81
C VAL A 189 11.76 18.12 -8.99
N GLN A 190 12.53 17.30 -9.68
CA GLN A 190 12.19 15.89 -9.90
C GLN A 190 12.15 15.10 -8.59
N TRP A 191 13.12 15.31 -7.69
CA TRP A 191 13.12 14.65 -6.37
C TRP A 191 11.90 15.07 -5.55
N ASN A 192 11.59 16.38 -5.50
CA ASN A 192 10.43 16.90 -4.78
C ASN A 192 9.12 16.33 -5.34
N ARG A 193 9.02 16.19 -6.66
CA ARG A 193 7.87 15.57 -7.32
C ARG A 193 7.74 14.09 -6.93
N GLY A 194 8.84 13.34 -6.94
CA GLY A 194 8.87 11.94 -6.50
C GLY A 194 8.45 11.78 -5.05
N ARG A 195 8.97 12.63 -4.16
CA ARG A 195 8.58 12.65 -2.75
C ARG A 195 7.08 12.91 -2.58
N TYR A 196 6.54 13.89 -3.27
CA TYR A 196 5.12 14.24 -3.25
C TYR A 196 4.23 13.06 -3.67
N LEU A 197 4.62 12.35 -4.71
CA LEU A 197 3.90 11.17 -5.19
C LEU A 197 4.02 9.99 -4.22
N VAL A 198 5.19 9.71 -3.68
CA VAL A 198 5.41 8.54 -2.79
C VAL A 198 4.80 8.74 -1.41
N GLU A 199 5.02 9.91 -0.78
CA GLU A 199 4.60 10.17 0.59
C GLU A 199 3.17 10.71 0.69
N GLY A 200 2.66 11.32 -0.38
CA GLY A 200 1.34 11.93 -0.45
C GLY A 200 0.38 11.14 -1.31
N LEU A 201 0.21 11.56 -2.57
CA LEU A 201 -0.86 11.11 -3.45
C LEU A 201 -0.86 9.59 -3.71
N GLY A 202 0.31 9.00 -3.93
CA GLY A 202 0.46 7.56 -4.18
C GLY A 202 0.41 6.70 -2.92
N HIS A 203 0.39 7.30 -1.72
CA HIS A 203 0.27 6.66 -0.40
C HIS A 203 1.03 5.33 -0.24
N CYS A 204 2.25 5.24 -0.79
CA CYS A 204 3.06 4.01 -0.81
C CYS A 204 3.31 3.45 0.60
N ALA A 205 3.41 4.33 1.60
CA ALA A 205 3.56 3.98 3.01
C ALA A 205 2.40 3.12 3.55
N ALA A 206 1.20 3.23 2.97
CA ALA A 206 0.04 2.45 3.40
C ALA A 206 0.28 0.92 3.35
N CYS A 207 1.11 0.44 2.41
CA CYS A 207 1.51 -0.96 2.29
C CYS A 207 2.99 -1.18 2.66
N HIS A 208 3.88 -0.29 2.24
CA HIS A 208 5.32 -0.46 2.35
C HIS A 208 5.93 0.02 3.68
N THR A 209 5.11 0.44 4.65
CA THR A 209 5.53 0.75 6.03
C THR A 209 4.86 -0.20 7.01
N PRO A 210 5.59 -0.76 7.99
CA PRO A 210 4.98 -1.68 8.96
C PRO A 210 3.95 -0.95 9.82
N ARG A 211 2.93 -1.69 10.28
CA ARG A 211 1.87 -1.16 11.12
C ARG A 211 2.01 -1.61 12.57
N ASN A 212 1.52 -0.81 13.49
CA ASN A 212 1.37 -1.20 14.88
C ASN A 212 0.04 -1.95 15.11
N ARG A 213 -0.21 -2.38 16.35
CA ARG A 213 -1.43 -3.13 16.73
C ARG A 213 -2.73 -2.33 16.60
N LEU A 214 -2.65 -1.00 16.50
CA LEU A 214 -3.79 -0.10 16.28
C LEU A 214 -3.93 0.31 14.81
N GLY A 215 -3.24 -0.37 13.90
CA GLY A 215 -3.33 -0.17 12.47
C GLY A 215 -2.58 1.05 11.92
N ALA A 216 -1.95 1.87 12.77
CA ALA A 216 -1.17 3.00 12.31
C ALA A 216 0.18 2.57 11.71
N THR A 217 0.64 3.25 10.67
CA THR A 217 1.99 3.08 10.12
C THR A 217 3.04 3.54 11.14
N ARG A 218 4.16 2.81 11.23
CA ARG A 218 5.27 3.15 12.13
C ARG A 218 6.14 4.23 11.52
N SER A 219 6.00 5.46 11.97
CA SER A 219 6.79 6.61 11.49
C SER A 219 8.29 6.49 11.74
N SER A 220 8.72 5.63 12.68
CA SER A 220 10.14 5.33 12.94
C SER A 220 10.77 4.39 11.91
N GLU A 221 9.98 3.71 11.11
CA GLU A 221 10.40 2.69 10.15
C GLU A 221 9.76 2.93 8.77
N PRO A 222 9.90 4.15 8.19
CA PRO A 222 9.19 4.49 6.96
C PRO A 222 9.71 3.66 5.79
N LEU A 223 8.80 3.08 5.02
CA LEU A 223 9.06 2.33 3.79
C LEU A 223 9.99 1.11 3.95
N THR A 224 10.10 0.57 5.17
CA THR A 224 10.93 -0.63 5.48
C THR A 224 10.21 -1.96 5.23
N GLY A 225 9.11 -1.92 4.49
CA GLY A 225 8.29 -3.07 4.18
C GLY A 225 7.26 -3.38 5.25
N GLY A 226 6.27 -4.19 4.92
CA GLY A 226 5.23 -4.57 5.87
C GLY A 226 4.33 -5.69 5.37
N VAL A 227 3.76 -6.43 6.30
CA VAL A 227 2.66 -7.36 6.00
C VAL A 227 1.41 -6.53 5.74
N ILE A 228 0.73 -6.78 4.62
CA ILE A 228 -0.57 -6.19 4.32
C ILE A 228 -1.61 -7.01 5.11
N PRO A 229 -2.22 -6.40 6.13
CA PRO A 229 -3.13 -7.14 7.01
C PRO A 229 -4.29 -7.77 6.21
N VAL A 230 -4.79 -8.91 6.67
CA VAL A 230 -5.91 -9.68 6.10
C VAL A 230 -5.62 -10.28 4.71
N LEU A 231 -4.90 -9.56 3.84
CA LEU A 231 -4.54 -10.07 2.52
C LEU A 231 -3.39 -11.09 2.55
N ASP A 232 -2.63 -11.12 3.63
CA ASP A 232 -1.48 -12.01 3.84
C ASP A 232 -0.46 -11.95 2.68
N TRP A 233 -0.15 -10.73 2.26
CA TRP A 233 0.93 -10.39 1.34
C TRP A 233 1.95 -9.52 2.06
N TYR A 234 3.19 -9.60 1.65
CA TYR A 234 4.27 -8.76 2.17
C TYR A 234 4.68 -7.71 1.13
N ALA A 235 4.51 -6.44 1.45
CA ALA A 235 5.05 -5.34 0.65
C ALA A 235 6.55 -5.19 0.97
N PRO A 236 7.47 -5.38 0.00
CA PRO A 236 8.91 -5.28 0.25
C PRO A 236 9.34 -3.87 0.66
N PRO A 237 10.49 -3.70 1.33
CA PRO A 237 11.08 -2.40 1.58
C PRO A 237 11.32 -1.61 0.29
N LEU A 238 11.06 -0.32 0.33
CA LEU A 238 11.44 0.63 -0.73
C LEU A 238 12.76 1.36 -0.41
N THR A 239 13.38 1.05 0.72
CA THR A 239 14.70 1.57 1.12
C THR A 239 15.81 0.98 0.27
N ASN A 240 17.01 1.57 0.31
CA ASN A 240 18.14 1.12 -0.50
C ASN A 240 18.96 -0.02 0.15
N ASP A 241 18.33 -0.86 0.97
CA ASP A 241 18.96 -2.10 1.40
C ASP A 241 19.27 -3.00 0.21
N MET A 242 20.51 -3.51 0.17
CA MET A 242 21.03 -4.27 -0.97
C MET A 242 20.43 -5.68 -1.09
N GLN A 243 19.85 -6.20 -0.03
CA GLN A 243 19.38 -7.57 0.04
C GLN A 243 17.86 -7.66 -0.05
N THR A 244 17.17 -6.78 0.65
CA THR A 244 15.71 -6.85 0.81
C THR A 244 14.96 -5.69 0.15
N GLY A 245 15.67 -4.62 -0.23
CA GLY A 245 15.11 -3.38 -0.76
C GLY A 245 15.53 -3.08 -2.20
N MET A 246 15.55 -1.78 -2.53
CA MET A 246 15.82 -1.26 -3.87
C MET A 246 17.31 -0.93 -4.10
N GLY A 247 18.22 -1.41 -3.25
CA GLY A 247 19.65 -1.03 -3.34
C GLY A 247 20.30 -1.35 -4.68
N ARG A 248 19.94 -2.49 -5.29
CA ARG A 248 20.44 -2.95 -6.60
C ARG A 248 19.73 -2.34 -7.80
N TRP A 249 18.62 -1.64 -7.59
CA TRP A 249 17.79 -1.07 -8.65
C TRP A 249 18.25 0.31 -9.05
N THR A 250 18.07 0.67 -10.29
CA THR A 250 18.16 2.05 -10.76
C THR A 250 16.81 2.76 -10.65
N ALA A 251 16.78 4.07 -10.75
CA ALA A 251 15.52 4.84 -10.84
C ALA A 251 14.68 4.40 -12.06
N ALA A 252 15.34 4.05 -13.16
CA ALA A 252 14.69 3.56 -14.38
C ALA A 252 14.06 2.17 -14.18
N ASP A 253 14.69 1.27 -13.42
CA ASP A 253 14.11 -0.05 -13.10
C ASP A 253 12.82 0.11 -12.27
N ILE A 254 12.82 1.04 -11.31
CA ILE A 254 11.64 1.35 -10.50
C ILE A 254 10.54 1.93 -11.39
N ALA A 255 10.87 2.89 -12.26
CA ALA A 255 9.92 3.47 -13.21
C ALA A 255 9.34 2.40 -14.16
N ALA A 256 10.18 1.50 -14.67
CA ALA A 256 9.74 0.39 -15.53
C ALA A 256 8.75 -0.53 -14.80
N LEU A 257 9.04 -0.93 -13.55
CA LEU A 257 8.10 -1.73 -12.76
C LEU A 257 6.75 -1.02 -12.58
N LEU A 258 6.75 0.26 -12.25
CA LEU A 258 5.53 1.04 -12.05
C LEU A 258 4.71 1.19 -13.33
N LYS A 259 5.36 1.37 -14.47
CA LYS A 259 4.70 1.58 -15.77
C LYS A 259 4.23 0.31 -16.44
N THR A 260 5.01 -0.76 -16.32
CA THR A 260 4.80 -1.98 -17.12
C THR A 260 4.46 -3.20 -16.27
N GLY A 261 4.67 -3.12 -14.96
CA GLY A 261 4.59 -4.27 -14.06
C GLY A 261 5.80 -5.18 -14.08
N ILE A 262 6.83 -4.85 -14.87
CA ILE A 262 8.04 -5.67 -15.04
C ILE A 262 9.27 -4.79 -15.00
N SER A 263 10.34 -5.29 -14.38
CA SER A 263 11.69 -4.72 -14.43
C SER A 263 12.71 -5.84 -14.64
N ALA A 264 13.98 -5.47 -14.81
CA ALA A 264 15.08 -6.45 -14.88
C ALA A 264 15.21 -7.31 -13.60
N HIS A 265 14.68 -6.85 -12.48
CA HIS A 265 14.88 -7.47 -11.16
C HIS A 265 13.65 -8.19 -10.61
N SER A 266 12.44 -7.86 -11.09
CA SER A 266 11.19 -8.41 -10.54
C SER A 266 10.01 -8.13 -11.45
N SER A 267 8.88 -8.78 -11.16
CA SER A 267 7.57 -8.42 -11.69
C SER A 267 6.59 -8.12 -10.56
N ALA A 268 5.65 -7.22 -10.80
CA ALA A 268 4.57 -6.92 -9.87
C ALA A 268 3.62 -8.12 -9.79
N SER A 269 3.26 -8.51 -8.56
CA SER A 269 2.34 -9.62 -8.30
C SER A 269 1.40 -9.28 -7.14
N GLY A 270 0.32 -10.05 -6.99
CA GLY A 270 -0.67 -9.82 -5.95
C GLY A 270 -1.20 -8.38 -5.91
N PRO A 271 -1.36 -7.76 -4.74
CA PRO A 271 -1.90 -6.40 -4.63
C PRO A 271 -1.12 -5.36 -5.43
N MET A 272 0.21 -5.51 -5.58
CA MET A 272 1.00 -4.56 -6.38
C MET A 272 0.68 -4.65 -7.88
N ALA A 273 0.29 -5.82 -8.40
CA ALA A 273 -0.17 -5.96 -9.78
C ALA A 273 -1.45 -5.14 -10.03
N GLU A 274 -2.37 -5.12 -9.06
CA GLU A 274 -3.59 -4.31 -9.12
C GLU A 274 -3.28 -2.81 -9.07
N VAL A 275 -2.32 -2.40 -8.23
CA VAL A 275 -1.85 -1.00 -8.16
C VAL A 275 -1.25 -0.57 -9.50
N VAL A 276 -0.43 -1.40 -10.13
CA VAL A 276 0.12 -1.09 -11.46
C VAL A 276 -1.00 -1.00 -12.48
N LEU A 277 -1.90 -1.99 -12.52
CA LEU A 277 -3.01 -2.04 -13.48
C LEU A 277 -3.95 -0.84 -13.36
N GLY A 278 -4.36 -0.49 -12.15
CA GLY A 278 -5.37 0.56 -11.89
C GLY A 278 -4.79 1.97 -11.80
N SER A 279 -3.51 2.11 -11.52
CA SER A 279 -2.89 3.40 -11.18
C SER A 279 -1.58 3.66 -11.91
N THR A 280 -0.49 3.04 -11.49
CA THR A 280 0.86 3.53 -11.84
C THR A 280 1.21 3.39 -13.31
N GLN A 281 0.60 2.47 -14.07
CA GLN A 281 0.78 2.44 -15.53
C GLN A 281 0.36 3.75 -16.24
N HIS A 282 -0.54 4.52 -15.62
CA HIS A 282 -1.06 5.77 -16.15
C HIS A 282 -0.21 6.99 -15.79
N LEU A 283 0.80 6.84 -14.94
CA LEU A 283 1.76 7.92 -14.65
C LEU A 283 2.46 8.37 -15.94
N THR A 284 2.80 9.65 -16.02
CA THR A 284 3.74 10.12 -17.02
C THR A 284 5.12 9.47 -16.79
N ASP A 285 5.95 9.41 -17.81
CA ASP A 285 7.30 8.85 -17.66
C ASP A 285 8.14 9.68 -16.70
N ASP A 286 7.95 11.00 -16.70
CA ASP A 286 8.61 11.92 -15.76
C ASP A 286 8.19 11.65 -14.31
N ASP A 287 6.90 11.44 -14.04
CA ASP A 287 6.41 11.14 -12.68
C ASP A 287 6.87 9.75 -12.20
N ALA A 288 6.85 8.75 -13.09
CA ALA A 288 7.37 7.42 -12.76
C ALA A 288 8.88 7.46 -12.45
N LEU A 289 9.64 8.20 -13.25
CA LEU A 289 11.07 8.40 -13.01
C LEU A 289 11.32 9.23 -11.74
N ALA A 290 10.53 10.25 -11.47
CA ALA A 290 10.60 11.05 -10.25
C ALA A 290 10.41 10.20 -9.00
N ILE A 291 9.44 9.28 -8.99
CA ILE A 291 9.28 8.27 -7.93
C ILE A 291 10.57 7.45 -7.76
N GLY A 292 11.14 6.96 -8.87
CA GLY A 292 12.41 6.23 -8.85
C GLY A 292 13.56 7.04 -8.25
N VAL A 293 13.71 8.31 -8.64
CA VAL A 293 14.73 9.23 -8.11
C VAL A 293 14.56 9.42 -6.60
N TYR A 294 13.34 9.66 -6.14
CA TYR A 294 13.08 9.81 -4.71
C TYR A 294 13.39 8.52 -3.93
N ILE A 295 12.91 7.37 -4.39
CA ILE A 295 13.16 6.07 -3.74
C ILE A 295 14.67 5.78 -3.68
N LYS A 296 15.43 6.11 -4.72
CA LYS A 296 16.89 5.94 -4.73
C LYS A 296 17.64 6.89 -3.80
N SER A 297 17.00 7.93 -3.30
CA SER A 297 17.58 8.82 -2.28
C SER A 297 17.32 8.35 -0.84
N LEU A 298 16.46 7.35 -0.64
CA LEU A 298 16.15 6.83 0.70
C LEU A 298 17.38 6.13 1.31
N PRO A 299 17.49 6.11 2.65
CA PRO A 299 18.61 5.43 3.31
C PRO A 299 18.57 3.91 3.07
N ALA A 300 19.73 3.25 3.21
CA ALA A 300 19.84 1.80 3.15
C ALA A 300 19.40 1.15 4.48
N THR A 301 18.14 1.35 4.84
CA THR A 301 17.56 0.79 6.06
C THR A 301 17.10 -0.64 5.79
N PRO A 302 17.54 -1.65 6.57
CA PRO A 302 17.07 -3.02 6.45
C PRO A 302 15.55 -3.14 6.68
N ALA A 303 14.97 -4.26 6.21
CA ALA A 303 13.57 -4.59 6.50
C ALA A 303 13.30 -4.60 8.01
N SER A 304 12.14 -4.09 8.43
CA SER A 304 11.73 -4.04 9.84
C SER A 304 11.51 -5.42 10.46
N LEU A 305 11.16 -6.42 9.64
CA LEU A 305 11.08 -7.80 10.10
C LEU A 305 12.49 -8.40 10.14
N PRO A 306 12.87 -9.06 11.25
CA PRO A 306 14.13 -9.78 11.30
C PRO A 306 14.13 -10.86 10.22
N ARG A 307 15.26 -11.00 9.51
CA ARG A 307 15.48 -12.16 8.64
C ARG A 307 15.32 -13.42 9.46
N GLN A 308 14.47 -14.31 9.01
CA GLN A 308 14.44 -15.66 9.58
C GLN A 308 15.72 -16.37 9.17
N SER A 309 16.65 -16.50 10.11
CA SER A 309 17.90 -17.24 9.92
C SER A 309 17.71 -18.75 10.15
N VAL A 310 16.63 -19.35 9.63
CA VAL A 310 16.48 -20.79 9.67
C VAL A 310 17.51 -21.37 8.71
N ALA A 311 18.54 -22.03 9.29
CA ALA A 311 19.52 -22.73 8.48
C ALA A 311 18.81 -23.83 7.67
N VAL A 312 19.11 -23.90 6.39
CA VAL A 312 18.53 -24.91 5.51
C VAL A 312 19.42 -26.16 5.55
N ALA A 313 18.84 -27.28 5.94
CA ALA A 313 19.57 -28.55 5.95
C ALA A 313 20.05 -28.92 4.52
N PRO A 314 21.26 -29.50 4.35
CA PRO A 314 21.75 -29.90 3.02
C PRO A 314 20.77 -30.78 2.23
N ALA A 315 20.12 -31.72 2.87
CA ALA A 315 19.12 -32.58 2.25
C ALA A 315 17.90 -31.80 1.73
N ALA A 316 17.47 -30.74 2.42
CA ALA A 316 16.39 -29.88 1.96
C ALA A 316 16.82 -29.03 0.75
N MET A 317 18.07 -28.58 0.69
CA MET A 317 18.65 -27.91 -0.47
C MET A 317 18.71 -28.83 -1.69
N GLU A 318 19.13 -30.06 -1.51
CA GLU A 318 19.19 -31.06 -2.59
C GLU A 318 17.80 -31.37 -3.17
N LEU A 319 16.83 -31.65 -2.30
CA LEU A 319 15.45 -31.91 -2.74
C LEU A 319 14.81 -30.68 -3.39
N GLY A 320 15.01 -29.49 -2.82
CA GLY A 320 14.55 -28.23 -3.40
C GLY A 320 15.16 -27.96 -4.79
N SER A 321 16.45 -28.23 -4.96
CA SER A 321 17.16 -28.16 -6.25
C SER A 321 16.55 -29.10 -7.29
N LYS A 322 16.24 -30.33 -6.90
CA LYS A 322 15.62 -31.33 -7.76
C LYS A 322 14.22 -30.90 -8.20
N ILE A 323 13.40 -30.42 -7.27
CA ILE A 323 12.06 -29.88 -7.60
C ILE A 323 12.20 -28.69 -8.54
N TYR A 324 13.13 -27.76 -8.26
CA TYR A 324 13.38 -26.60 -9.10
C TYR A 324 13.75 -26.98 -10.53
N SER A 325 14.67 -27.90 -10.69
CA SER A 325 15.12 -28.36 -12.04
C SER A 325 14.00 -28.98 -12.86
N GLN A 326 13.05 -29.65 -12.19
CA GLN A 326 11.95 -30.36 -12.85
C GLN A 326 10.75 -29.46 -13.18
N GLN A 327 10.47 -28.46 -12.33
CA GLN A 327 9.21 -27.70 -12.40
C GLN A 327 9.39 -26.23 -12.75
N CYS A 328 10.57 -25.65 -12.50
CA CYS A 328 10.76 -24.20 -12.53
C CYS A 328 11.81 -23.72 -13.56
N ALA A 329 12.90 -24.51 -13.73
CA ALA A 329 14.06 -24.11 -14.53
C ALA A 329 13.75 -23.87 -15.99
N GLN A 330 12.70 -24.46 -16.55
CA GLN A 330 12.29 -24.25 -17.94
C GLN A 330 11.94 -22.78 -18.22
N CYS A 331 11.30 -22.10 -17.27
CA CYS A 331 10.93 -20.70 -17.38
C CYS A 331 11.96 -19.79 -16.69
N HIS A 332 12.31 -20.10 -15.42
CA HIS A 332 13.18 -19.25 -14.60
C HIS A 332 14.68 -19.49 -14.85
N GLN A 333 15.05 -20.38 -15.75
CA GLN A 333 16.40 -20.77 -16.13
C GLN A 333 17.18 -21.46 -14.98
N PRO A 334 18.25 -22.25 -15.30
CA PRO A 334 18.93 -23.08 -14.31
C PRO A 334 19.55 -22.32 -13.12
N LYS A 335 19.91 -21.05 -13.31
CA LYS A 335 20.52 -20.20 -12.29
C LYS A 335 19.55 -19.14 -11.76
N GLY A 336 18.24 -19.29 -12.01
CA GLY A 336 17.23 -18.34 -11.56
C GLY A 336 17.34 -16.95 -12.20
N GLU A 337 18.05 -16.84 -13.33
CA GLU A 337 18.28 -15.58 -14.04
C GLU A 337 17.04 -15.03 -14.78
N GLY A 338 16.04 -15.87 -14.97
CA GLY A 338 14.84 -15.52 -15.75
C GLY A 338 15.10 -15.36 -17.24
N SER A 339 14.16 -14.81 -17.98
CA SER A 339 14.31 -14.56 -19.43
C SER A 339 13.62 -13.26 -19.84
N GLY A 340 14.39 -12.19 -19.86
CA GLY A 340 13.92 -10.87 -20.29
C GLY A 340 12.69 -10.42 -19.53
N THR A 341 11.67 -9.97 -20.26
CA THR A 341 10.38 -9.54 -19.68
C THR A 341 9.36 -10.67 -19.58
N ALA A 342 9.66 -11.86 -20.12
CA ALA A 342 8.71 -12.99 -20.14
C ALA A 342 8.62 -13.66 -18.76
N TRP A 343 9.77 -13.96 -18.16
CA TRP A 343 9.85 -14.64 -16.87
C TRP A 343 10.84 -13.93 -15.94
N PRO A 344 10.38 -13.50 -14.75
CA PRO A 344 11.22 -12.71 -13.85
C PRO A 344 12.41 -13.53 -13.33
N ALA A 345 13.53 -12.84 -13.10
CA ALA A 345 14.64 -13.40 -12.35
C ALA A 345 14.19 -13.74 -10.91
N LEU A 346 14.71 -14.84 -10.38
CA LEU A 346 14.60 -15.24 -8.97
C LEU A 346 15.88 -14.91 -8.21
N ALA A 347 17.01 -14.89 -8.90
CA ALA A 347 18.29 -14.44 -8.37
C ALA A 347 18.26 -12.93 -8.11
N GLY A 348 18.55 -12.51 -6.89
CA GLY A 348 18.56 -11.10 -6.48
C GLY A 348 17.18 -10.41 -6.48
N ASN A 349 16.09 -11.16 -6.58
CA ASN A 349 14.73 -10.62 -6.58
C ASN A 349 14.30 -10.25 -5.15
N PRO A 350 13.99 -8.97 -4.85
CA PRO A 350 13.59 -8.53 -3.51
C PRO A 350 12.34 -9.24 -2.97
N THR A 351 11.43 -9.66 -3.84
CA THR A 351 10.25 -10.42 -3.42
C THR A 351 10.62 -11.82 -2.94
N VAL A 352 11.64 -12.44 -3.54
CA VAL A 352 12.17 -13.75 -3.14
C VAL A 352 13.00 -13.63 -1.87
N THR A 353 13.87 -12.60 -1.79
CA THR A 353 14.77 -12.38 -0.64
C THR A 353 14.14 -11.60 0.51
N ALA A 354 12.88 -11.21 0.39
CA ALA A 354 12.12 -10.50 1.41
C ALA A 354 12.22 -11.18 2.79
N ALA A 355 12.10 -10.39 3.86
CA ALA A 355 12.13 -10.91 5.23
C ALA A 355 11.01 -11.95 5.49
N SER A 356 9.84 -11.75 4.90
CA SER A 356 8.76 -12.75 4.89
C SER A 356 8.79 -13.57 3.60
N PRO A 357 8.72 -14.92 3.68
CA PRO A 357 8.67 -15.78 2.51
C PRO A 357 7.29 -15.86 1.86
N VAL A 358 6.27 -15.22 2.44
CA VAL A 358 4.86 -15.43 2.08
C VAL A 358 4.57 -15.20 0.59
N ASN A 359 5.17 -14.17 -0.01
CA ASN A 359 4.97 -13.88 -1.44
C ASN A 359 5.49 -15.02 -2.34
N ALA A 360 6.71 -15.51 -2.06
CA ALA A 360 7.28 -16.62 -2.81
C ALA A 360 6.46 -17.92 -2.63
N ILE A 361 5.97 -18.17 -1.40
CA ILE A 361 5.09 -19.30 -1.10
C ILE A 361 3.79 -19.17 -1.92
N ARG A 362 3.12 -18.02 -1.87
CA ARG A 362 1.85 -17.79 -2.58
C ARG A 362 2.01 -17.90 -4.09
N MET A 363 3.09 -17.35 -4.64
CA MET A 363 3.34 -17.49 -6.08
C MET A 363 3.52 -18.95 -6.51
N VAL A 364 4.12 -19.80 -5.68
CA VAL A 364 4.21 -21.23 -5.96
C VAL A 364 2.86 -21.93 -5.76
N LEU A 365 2.11 -21.58 -4.71
CA LEU A 365 0.81 -22.18 -4.42
C LEU A 365 -0.23 -21.86 -5.47
N ASP A 366 -0.41 -20.56 -5.74
CA ASP A 366 -1.56 -20.01 -6.45
C ASP A 366 -1.25 -19.65 -7.90
N GLY A 367 0.05 -19.55 -8.24
CA GLY A 367 0.47 -18.99 -9.52
C GLY A 367 0.15 -17.49 -9.61
N GLY A 368 0.07 -16.97 -10.83
CA GLY A 368 -0.32 -15.60 -11.05
C GLY A 368 0.17 -15.01 -12.37
N TYR A 369 -0.24 -13.78 -12.61
CA TYR A 369 0.12 -13.02 -13.81
C TYR A 369 0.69 -11.67 -13.38
N ALA A 370 1.68 -11.16 -14.12
CA ALA A 370 1.98 -9.75 -14.09
C ALA A 370 0.78 -8.95 -14.62
N PRO A 371 0.63 -7.67 -14.26
CA PRO A 371 -0.49 -6.87 -14.75
C PRO A 371 -0.44 -6.71 -16.27
N ALA A 372 -1.60 -6.80 -16.92
CA ALA A 372 -1.74 -6.48 -18.34
C ALA A 372 -1.74 -4.96 -18.51
N THR A 373 -0.63 -4.40 -18.94
CA THR A 373 -0.46 -2.96 -19.16
C THR A 373 -0.33 -2.63 -20.64
N ALA A 374 -0.39 -1.36 -21.00
CA ALA A 374 -0.19 -0.93 -22.39
C ALA A 374 1.17 -1.40 -22.96
N ALA A 375 2.21 -1.45 -22.13
CA ALA A 375 3.54 -1.91 -22.52
C ALA A 375 3.73 -3.43 -22.42
N ASN A 376 2.85 -4.13 -21.68
CA ASN A 376 2.84 -5.59 -21.55
C ASN A 376 1.41 -6.11 -21.64
N PRO A 377 0.77 -6.09 -22.82
CA PRO A 377 -0.65 -6.40 -22.98
C PRO A 377 -0.98 -7.90 -22.82
N ARG A 378 0.01 -8.77 -22.90
CA ARG A 378 -0.13 -10.24 -22.77
C ARG A 378 0.96 -10.79 -21.85
N PRO A 379 0.85 -10.55 -20.53
CA PRO A 379 1.84 -11.07 -19.60
C PRO A 379 1.83 -12.60 -19.55
N HIS A 380 3.00 -13.19 -19.39
CA HIS A 380 3.12 -14.62 -19.13
C HIS A 380 2.64 -14.94 -17.71
N GLY A 381 1.88 -16.04 -17.58
CA GLY A 381 1.41 -16.52 -16.30
C GLY A 381 2.35 -17.56 -15.68
N MET A 382 2.46 -17.57 -14.37
CA MET A 382 3.02 -18.65 -13.61
C MET A 382 1.88 -19.63 -13.25
N PRO A 383 1.97 -20.93 -13.59
CA PRO A 383 0.95 -21.91 -13.21
C PRO A 383 0.96 -22.15 -11.69
N PRO A 384 -0.20 -22.52 -11.08
CA PRO A 384 -0.26 -22.92 -9.67
C PRO A 384 0.33 -24.32 -9.49
N PHE A 385 1.16 -24.51 -8.47
CA PHE A 385 1.72 -25.81 -8.08
C PHE A 385 1.10 -26.38 -6.80
N GLY A 386 0.17 -25.67 -6.19
CA GLY A 386 -0.46 -26.05 -4.94
C GLY A 386 -1.20 -27.39 -4.96
N GLN A 387 -1.60 -27.86 -6.14
CA GLN A 387 -2.24 -29.19 -6.33
C GLN A 387 -1.22 -30.31 -6.61
N ILE A 388 0.00 -29.95 -7.00
CA ILE A 388 1.05 -30.91 -7.42
C ILE A 388 2.06 -31.14 -6.31
N LEU A 389 2.42 -30.05 -5.59
CA LEU A 389 3.42 -30.07 -4.51
C LEU A 389 2.75 -29.99 -3.15
N ASN A 390 3.17 -30.85 -2.22
CA ASN A 390 2.74 -30.77 -0.84
C ASN A 390 3.47 -29.65 -0.06
N ASP A 391 3.07 -29.39 1.17
CA ASP A 391 3.63 -28.28 1.97
C ASP A 391 5.13 -28.43 2.25
N SER A 392 5.63 -29.67 2.40
CA SER A 392 7.06 -29.94 2.59
C SER A 392 7.84 -29.70 1.30
N ASP A 393 7.31 -30.12 0.15
CA ASP A 393 7.94 -29.90 -1.16
C ASP A 393 8.09 -28.41 -1.45
N ILE A 394 7.03 -27.63 -1.22
CA ILE A 394 7.05 -26.18 -1.41
C ILE A 394 8.02 -25.50 -0.44
N ALA A 395 8.06 -25.94 0.83
CA ALA A 395 9.01 -25.41 1.79
C ALA A 395 10.47 -25.64 1.36
N MET A 396 10.81 -26.83 0.87
CA MET A 396 12.14 -27.14 0.36
C MET A 396 12.46 -26.36 -0.92
N LEU A 397 11.54 -26.30 -1.87
CA LEU A 397 11.68 -25.54 -3.11
C LEU A 397 11.93 -24.04 -2.82
N VAL A 398 11.08 -23.40 -2.00
CA VAL A 398 11.22 -21.98 -1.69
C VAL A 398 12.47 -21.72 -0.87
N SER A 399 12.85 -22.63 0.06
CA SER A 399 14.12 -22.56 0.78
C SER A 399 15.32 -22.59 -0.17
N TYR A 400 15.31 -23.47 -1.17
CA TYR A 400 16.34 -23.56 -2.18
C TYR A 400 16.44 -22.24 -2.98
N ILE A 401 15.33 -21.73 -3.52
CA ILE A 401 15.29 -20.50 -4.30
C ILE A 401 15.81 -19.32 -3.48
N ARG A 402 15.44 -19.21 -2.22
CA ARG A 402 15.82 -18.14 -1.29
C ARG A 402 17.28 -18.18 -0.84
N ASN A 403 17.99 -19.30 -1.06
CA ASN A 403 19.38 -19.47 -0.65
C ASN A 403 20.30 -19.94 -1.77
N SER A 404 19.93 -19.69 -3.03
CA SER A 404 20.72 -20.01 -4.22
C SER A 404 21.06 -18.75 -5.01
N TRP A 405 22.07 -18.84 -5.87
CA TRP A 405 22.46 -17.81 -6.84
C TRP A 405 22.76 -16.43 -6.20
N GLY A 406 23.31 -16.42 -5.00
CA GLY A 406 23.62 -15.20 -4.22
C GLY A 406 22.43 -14.66 -3.41
N ASN A 407 21.31 -15.36 -3.38
CA ASN A 407 20.25 -15.10 -2.41
C ASN A 407 20.65 -15.67 -1.03
N GLU A 408 20.36 -14.91 0.04
CA GLU A 408 20.67 -15.27 1.43
C GLU A 408 19.50 -14.89 2.33
N ALA A 409 18.36 -15.57 2.20
CA ALA A 409 17.11 -15.12 2.85
C ALA A 409 16.50 -16.11 3.87
N GLY A 410 17.25 -17.17 4.20
CA GLY A 410 16.83 -18.18 5.19
C GLY A 410 15.80 -19.18 4.66
N GLY A 411 15.64 -20.27 5.42
CA GLY A 411 14.74 -21.36 5.09
C GLY A 411 13.27 -21.07 5.36
N VAL A 412 12.43 -21.94 4.83
CA VAL A 412 10.97 -21.90 4.95
C VAL A 412 10.49 -23.23 5.57
N THR A 413 9.51 -23.16 6.44
CA THR A 413 8.94 -24.32 7.11
C THR A 413 7.63 -24.76 6.42
N ALA A 414 7.32 -26.06 6.50
CA ALA A 414 6.04 -26.59 6.02
C ALA A 414 4.83 -25.96 6.73
N LEU A 415 5.00 -25.50 7.99
CA LEU A 415 3.95 -24.78 8.71
C LEU A 415 3.63 -23.41 8.10
N GLU A 416 4.64 -22.67 7.62
CA GLU A 416 4.42 -21.41 6.92
C GLU A 416 3.68 -21.63 5.60
N VAL A 417 4.05 -22.69 4.86
CA VAL A 417 3.33 -23.07 3.63
C VAL A 417 1.88 -23.45 3.93
N LYS A 418 1.64 -24.27 4.96
CA LYS A 418 0.29 -24.65 5.38
C LYS A 418 -0.57 -23.45 5.74
N ARG A 419 -0.03 -22.46 6.46
CA ARG A 419 -0.73 -21.22 6.79
C ARG A 419 -1.08 -20.42 5.55
N ALA A 420 -0.14 -20.25 4.62
CA ALA A 420 -0.38 -19.53 3.36
C ALA A 420 -1.43 -20.26 2.50
N ARG A 421 -1.39 -21.59 2.42
CA ARG A 421 -2.39 -22.39 1.70
C ARG A 421 -3.79 -22.22 2.31
N ALA A 422 -3.91 -22.22 3.63
CA ALA A 422 -5.19 -21.98 4.29
C ALA A 422 -5.75 -20.56 4.01
N ALA A 423 -4.89 -19.55 3.96
CA ALA A 423 -5.29 -18.19 3.62
C ALA A 423 -5.70 -18.04 2.15
N SER A 424 -5.09 -18.78 1.21
CA SER A 424 -5.43 -18.78 -0.22
C SER A 424 -6.81 -19.35 -0.52
N THR A 425 -7.28 -20.32 0.28
CA THR A 425 -8.62 -20.93 0.09
C THR A 425 -9.77 -20.06 0.60
N LEU A 426 -9.49 -18.98 1.32
CA LEU A 426 -10.48 -18.06 1.90
C LEU A 426 -10.69 -16.80 1.06
N ASN A 427 -9.89 -16.57 0.02
CA ASN A 427 -9.95 -15.46 -0.92
C ASN A 427 -10.39 -15.93 -2.31
#